data_0cf7074b1e05a4f5f50cba9e0b763a86
#
_entry.id   0cf7074b1e05a4f5f50cba9e0b763a86
#
_cell.length_a   1.000
_cell.length_b   1.000
_cell.length_c   1.000
_cell.angle_alpha   90.00
_cell.angle_beta   90.00
_cell.angle_gamma   90.00
#
_symmetry.space_group_name_H-M   'P 1'
#
loop_
_entity.id
_entity.type
_entity.pdbx_description
1 polymer ?
#
loop_
_entity_poly.entity_id
_entity_poly.type
_entity_poly.pdbx_seq_one_letter_code
_entity_poly.pdbx_strand_id
1 'polypeptide(L)'
;MSENIVRVERDGPVAIVTMNRPDALNALSRALRAELVKVFTELAKDESVRAAVLTGEGRAFTAGVDLKEAGQTGFALGADGGDIDLSKGLAAF
;
A
#
# COMPACT_ATOMS: atom_id res chain seq x y z
N MET A 1 16.84 -5.33 12.37
CA MET A 1 16.39 -5.12 11.01
C MET A 1 14.88 -5.01 10.96
N SER A 2 14.41 -4.06 10.25
CA SER A 2 12.97 -3.92 10.13
C SER A 2 12.41 -5.00 9.19
N GLU A 3 11.22 -5.45 9.50
CA GLU A 3 10.53 -6.35 8.61
C GLU A 3 10.10 -5.60 7.35
N ASN A 4 10.02 -6.34 6.26
CA ASN A 4 9.48 -5.77 5.03
C ASN A 4 7.97 -5.66 5.18
N ILE A 5 7.45 -4.45 5.20
CA ILE A 5 6.01 -4.22 5.29
C ILE A 5 5.34 -4.39 3.93
N VAL A 6 6.13 -4.51 2.87
CA VAL A 6 5.66 -4.86 1.54
C VAL A 6 6.60 -5.90 0.97
N ARG A 7 6.05 -7.02 0.54
CA ARG A 7 6.82 -8.06 -0.16
C ARG A 7 6.46 -8.04 -1.63
N VAL A 8 7.45 -8.29 -2.47
CA VAL A 8 7.24 -8.40 -3.91
C VAL A 8 7.73 -9.74 -4.37
N GLU A 9 6.88 -10.49 -5.02
CA GLU A 9 7.21 -11.77 -5.60
C GLU A 9 6.90 -11.75 -7.08
N ARG A 10 7.49 -12.67 -7.81
CA ARG A 10 7.31 -12.69 -9.25
C ARG A 10 6.78 -14.06 -9.67
N ASP A 11 5.83 -14.04 -10.57
CA ASP A 11 5.32 -15.24 -11.23
C ASP A 11 5.26 -14.92 -12.72
N GLY A 12 6.40 -15.20 -13.40
CA GLY A 12 6.54 -14.80 -14.80
C GLY A 12 6.43 -13.29 -14.94
N PRO A 13 5.53 -12.80 -15.81
CA PRO A 13 5.36 -11.37 -16.03
C PRO A 13 4.47 -10.70 -14.97
N VAL A 14 4.00 -11.46 -13.99
CA VAL A 14 3.12 -10.92 -12.94
C VAL A 14 3.93 -10.65 -11.68
N ALA A 15 3.81 -9.44 -11.15
CA ALA A 15 4.36 -9.10 -9.85
C ALA A 15 3.27 -9.22 -8.81
N ILE A 16 3.58 -9.88 -7.69
CA ILE A 16 2.64 -10.05 -6.59
C ILE A 16 3.15 -9.19 -5.44
N VAL A 17 2.41 -8.14 -5.14
CA VAL A 17 2.76 -7.17 -4.12
C VAL A 17 1.90 -7.44 -2.89
N THR A 18 2.53 -7.84 -1.81
CA THR A 18 1.82 -8.23 -0.59
C THR A 18 2.09 -7.21 0.51
N MET A 19 1.01 -6.59 1.00
CA MET A 19 1.10 -5.75 2.19
C MET A 19 1.28 -6.65 3.40
N ASN A 20 2.28 -6.37 4.21
CA ASN A 20 2.69 -7.30 5.27
C ASN A 20 2.67 -6.62 6.64
N ARG A 21 1.49 -6.16 7.04
CA ARG A 21 1.23 -5.68 8.40
C ARG A 21 0.00 -6.38 8.96
N PRO A 22 0.04 -7.73 9.06
CA PRO A 22 -1.17 -8.47 9.46
C PRO A 22 -1.66 -8.13 10.86
N ASP A 23 -0.76 -7.78 11.78
CA ASP A 23 -1.13 -7.41 13.14
C ASP A 23 -1.94 -6.11 13.18
N ALA A 24 -1.80 -5.28 12.18
CA ALA A 24 -2.54 -4.04 12.04
C ALA A 24 -3.59 -4.13 10.93
N LEU A 25 -3.93 -5.35 10.50
CA LEU A 25 -4.87 -5.62 9.41
C LEU A 25 -4.49 -4.83 8.15
N ASN A 26 -3.20 -4.67 7.92
CA ASN A 26 -2.64 -3.94 6.77
C ASN A 26 -3.18 -2.52 6.66
N ALA A 27 -3.38 -1.87 7.81
CA ALA A 27 -3.81 -0.48 7.82
C ALA A 27 -2.78 0.39 7.10
N LEU A 28 -3.28 1.38 6.36
CA LEU A 28 -2.47 2.21 5.48
C LEU A 28 -1.76 3.31 6.27
N SER A 29 -0.73 2.91 7.01
CA SER A 29 0.14 3.87 7.67
C SER A 29 0.93 4.65 6.64
N ARG A 30 1.56 5.73 7.09
CA ARG A 30 2.43 6.52 6.21
C ARG A 30 3.56 5.65 5.65
N ALA A 31 4.15 4.82 6.50
CA ALA A 31 5.25 3.95 6.07
C ALA A 31 4.79 2.96 5.01
N LEU A 32 3.62 2.35 5.19
CA LEU A 32 3.10 1.41 4.21
C LEU A 32 2.78 2.10 2.90
N ARG A 33 2.16 3.27 2.95
CA ARG A 33 1.86 4.03 1.74
C ARG A 33 3.13 4.43 0.98
N ALA A 34 4.14 4.88 1.70
CA ALA A 34 5.41 5.26 1.08
C ALA A 34 6.07 4.05 0.40
N GLU A 35 6.04 2.92 1.06
CA GLU A 35 6.63 1.70 0.51
C GLU A 35 5.86 1.22 -0.73
N LEU A 36 4.54 1.31 -0.71
CA LEU A 36 3.74 0.95 -1.89
C LEU A 36 4.05 1.85 -3.08
N VAL A 37 4.16 3.15 -2.84
CA VAL A 37 4.51 4.09 -3.91
C VAL A 37 5.86 3.73 -4.52
N LYS A 38 6.83 3.44 -3.67
CA LYS A 38 8.17 3.07 -4.12
C LYS A 38 8.13 1.80 -4.97
N VAL A 39 7.43 0.78 -4.48
CA VAL A 39 7.33 -0.50 -5.18
C VAL A 39 6.66 -0.34 -6.53
N PHE A 40 5.51 0.33 -6.58
CA PHE A 40 4.79 0.47 -7.84
C PHE A 40 5.51 1.39 -8.82
N THR A 41 6.24 2.37 -8.32
CA THR A 41 7.08 3.21 -9.18
C THR A 41 8.15 2.37 -9.86
N GLU A 42 8.77 1.48 -9.10
CA GLU A 42 9.80 0.61 -9.67
C GLU A 42 9.22 -0.40 -10.64
N LEU A 43 8.06 -0.99 -10.32
CA LEU A 43 7.41 -1.94 -11.21
C LEU A 43 6.97 -1.29 -12.52
N ALA A 44 6.55 -0.03 -12.47
CA ALA A 44 6.15 0.69 -13.67
C ALA A 44 7.28 0.89 -14.66
N LYS A 45 8.52 0.85 -14.19
CA LYS A 45 9.69 0.98 -15.05
C LYS A 45 10.23 -0.35 -15.54
N ASP A 46 9.72 -1.45 -15.03
CA ASP A 46 10.20 -2.78 -15.36
C ASP A 46 9.39 -3.34 -16.52
N GLU A 47 9.98 -3.39 -17.70
CA GLU A 47 9.30 -3.83 -18.90
C GLU A 47 8.93 -5.31 -18.87
N SER A 48 9.53 -6.09 -18.00
CA SER A 48 9.20 -7.49 -17.87
C SER A 48 7.92 -7.71 -17.07
N VAL A 49 7.43 -6.68 -16.38
CA VAL A 49 6.20 -6.76 -15.60
C VAL A 49 5.02 -6.33 -16.47
N ARG A 50 4.07 -7.25 -16.67
CA ARG A 50 2.89 -7.00 -17.50
C ARG A 50 1.66 -6.76 -16.66
N ALA A 51 1.67 -7.20 -15.39
CA ALA A 51 0.55 -7.03 -14.48
C ALA A 51 1.06 -7.10 -13.05
N ALA A 52 0.34 -6.47 -12.15
CA ALA A 52 0.65 -6.54 -10.72
C ALA A 52 -0.62 -6.90 -9.95
N VAL A 53 -0.46 -7.79 -8.96
CA VAL A 53 -1.51 -8.17 -8.05
C VAL A 53 -1.17 -7.54 -6.70
N LEU A 54 -2.09 -6.79 -6.13
CA LEU A 54 -1.92 -6.25 -4.79
C LEU A 54 -2.78 -7.05 -3.83
N THR A 55 -2.17 -7.57 -2.78
CA THR A 55 -2.88 -8.37 -1.79
C THR A 55 -2.36 -8.04 -0.40
N GLY A 56 -2.98 -8.61 0.62
CA GLY A 56 -2.58 -8.42 2.00
C GLY A 56 -2.32 -9.72 2.70
N GLU A 57 -1.28 -9.74 3.52
CA GLU A 57 -0.96 -10.89 4.35
C GLU A 57 -1.97 -10.99 5.49
N GLY A 58 -2.37 -12.23 5.81
CA GLY A 58 -3.27 -12.47 6.92
C GLY A 58 -4.73 -12.42 6.50
N ARG A 59 -5.59 -12.08 7.46
CA ARG A 59 -7.04 -12.22 7.28
C ARG A 59 -7.71 -11.03 6.62
N ALA A 60 -6.98 -9.97 6.36
CA ALA A 60 -7.56 -8.78 5.74
C ALA A 60 -6.68 -8.28 4.61
N PHE A 61 -7.31 -7.81 3.56
CA PHE A 61 -6.59 -7.09 2.51
C PHE A 61 -6.01 -5.81 3.10
N THR A 62 -6.87 -4.93 3.56
CA THR A 62 -6.46 -3.73 4.30
C THR A 62 -7.65 -3.25 5.13
N ALA A 63 -7.35 -2.65 6.27
CA ALA A 63 -8.35 -1.99 7.09
C ALA A 63 -8.58 -0.54 6.65
N GLY A 64 -7.80 -0.08 5.66
CA GLY A 64 -7.90 1.29 5.19
C GLY A 64 -6.98 2.21 5.97
N VAL A 65 -7.40 3.47 6.12
CA VAL A 65 -6.56 4.47 6.80
C VAL A 65 -6.20 4.03 8.20
N ASP A 66 -4.94 4.26 8.58
CA ASP A 66 -4.49 4.01 9.94
C ASP A 66 -5.04 5.12 10.83
N LEU A 67 -6.13 4.83 11.54
CA LEU A 67 -6.83 5.83 12.33
C LEU A 67 -5.98 6.37 13.46
N LYS A 68 -5.12 5.54 14.02
CA LYS A 68 -4.23 5.97 15.08
C LYS A 68 -3.26 7.03 14.57
N GLU A 69 -2.69 6.80 13.41
CA GLU A 69 -1.77 7.75 12.79
C GLU A 69 -2.51 9.00 12.34
N ALA A 70 -3.69 8.84 11.74
CA ALA A 70 -4.49 9.97 11.30
C ALA A 70 -4.88 10.88 12.46
N GLY A 71 -5.17 10.29 13.62
CA GLY A 71 -5.49 11.05 14.80
C GLY A 71 -4.31 11.87 15.32
N GLN A 72 -3.09 11.44 15.03
CA GLN A 72 -1.89 12.16 15.47
C GLN A 72 -1.45 13.23 14.48
N THR A 73 -1.66 13.01 13.19
CA THR A 73 -1.09 13.85 12.16
C THR A 73 -2.13 14.61 11.34
N GLY A 74 -3.41 14.39 11.62
CA GLY A 74 -4.47 14.89 10.80
C GLY A 74 -4.76 13.97 9.64
N PHE A 75 -5.84 14.25 8.95
CA PHE A 75 -6.35 13.37 7.92
C PHE A 75 -5.96 13.89 6.55
N ALA A 76 -4.69 13.74 6.23
CA ALA A 76 -4.18 14.16 4.92
C ALA A 76 -3.53 12.96 4.26
N LEU A 77 -4.16 12.44 3.24
CA LEU A 77 -3.71 11.23 2.56
C LEU A 77 -3.06 11.51 1.21
N GLY A 78 -3.27 12.69 0.66
CA GLY A 78 -2.66 13.04 -0.61
C GLY A 78 -1.19 13.39 -0.47
N ALA A 79 -0.42 13.24 -1.54
CA ALA A 79 0.98 13.58 -1.54
C ALA A 79 1.21 15.07 -1.30
N ASP A 80 0.23 15.87 -1.65
CA ASP A 80 0.25 17.32 -1.45
C ASP A 80 -0.34 17.72 -0.10
N GLY A 81 -0.70 16.74 0.73
CA GLY A 81 -1.33 17.01 2.01
C GLY A 81 -2.81 17.29 1.92
N GLY A 82 -3.39 17.19 0.73
CA GLY A 82 -4.81 17.44 0.55
C GLY A 82 -5.67 16.30 1.05
N ASP A 83 -6.93 16.59 1.25
CA ASP A 83 -7.88 15.57 1.66
C ASP A 83 -8.20 14.64 0.51
N ILE A 84 -8.37 13.39 0.85
CA ILE A 84 -8.86 12.42 -0.11
C ILE A 84 -10.35 12.23 0.12
N ASP A 85 -11.10 12.32 -0.97
CA ASP A 85 -12.52 12.02 -0.94
C ASP A 85 -12.66 10.51 -0.83
N LEU A 86 -13.07 10.05 0.34
CA LEU A 86 -13.15 8.61 0.60
C LEU A 86 -14.24 7.94 -0.23
N SER A 87 -15.20 8.70 -0.75
CA SER A 87 -16.19 8.10 -1.65
C SER A 87 -15.55 7.68 -2.96
N LYS A 88 -14.42 8.27 -3.31
CA LYS A 88 -13.65 7.91 -4.51
C LYS A 88 -12.33 7.25 -4.18
N GLY A 89 -11.92 7.33 -2.91
CA GLY A 89 -10.59 6.94 -2.51
C GLY A 89 -10.25 5.50 -2.80
N LEU A 90 -11.20 4.61 -2.55
CA LEU A 90 -10.97 3.19 -2.80
C LEU A 90 -10.88 2.88 -4.28
N ALA A 91 -11.62 3.60 -5.10
CA ALA A 91 -11.53 3.42 -6.55
C ALA A 91 -10.25 4.03 -7.12
N ALA A 92 -9.76 5.10 -6.49
CA ALA A 92 -8.52 5.76 -6.90
C ALA A 92 -7.28 5.09 -6.35
N PHE A 93 -7.47 4.30 -5.34
CA PHE A 93 -6.38 3.60 -4.71
C PHE A 93 -5.96 2.39 -5.54
#